data_b7d582caa4bdcf078690d3d58105ad06
#
_entry.id   b7d582caa4bdcf078690d3d58105ad06
#
_cell.length_a   1.000
_cell.length_b   1.000
_cell.length_c   1.000
_cell.angle_alpha   90.00
_cell.angle_beta   90.00
_cell.angle_gamma   90.00
#
_symmetry.space_group_name_H-M   'P 1'
#
loop_
_entity.id
_entity.type
_entity.pdbx_description
1 polymer ?
#
loop_
_entity_poly.entity_id
_entity_poly.type
_entity_poly.pdbx_seq_one_letter_code
_entity_poly.pdbx_strand_id
1 'polypeptide(L)'
;MDVDAIRSRFSALQVPTAFFDGPGGTQVPDSVIDAIAGYLRDSNANLGGAFGNSRASDALVAQARLTAAAFLRCEPDDAFFGANMTTLNFALSRTVGRTLVEGDEIVCTKLDHDGNISPWLELAHDKGLTVHIADVHDDTTLDYEDLESKLSDRTKVVAFTLASNAVGTTTDVKRIVELAHGAGALAWADAVHYGPHGPIDVADLGVDVLLCSPYKFFGPHLGLAYVRPSLTERWRTYKVRPADHPYETGTLAHELLAGFVKAVEYIELVGWDAIRRHEHELGQRFLDGLPERVELYGLRSMEGRVPTFAFTVPGRPSRSVAERLAEQDIAVWDGNYYAVEVIDRLGLGADGAVRAGIVHYNTAAEVDRLLAALGELV
;
A
#
# COMPACT_ATOMS: atom_id res chain seq x y z
N MET A 1 6.69 23.22 -3.80
CA MET A 1 7.80 22.28 -3.50
C MET A 1 8.90 22.46 -4.54
N ASP A 2 10.18 22.43 -4.16
CA ASP A 2 11.29 22.43 -5.11
C ASP A 2 11.57 20.97 -5.54
N VAL A 3 11.04 20.60 -6.71
CA VAL A 3 11.11 19.22 -7.22
C VAL A 3 12.53 18.83 -7.61
N ASP A 4 13.34 19.78 -8.11
CA ASP A 4 14.73 19.49 -8.50
C ASP A 4 15.58 19.18 -7.25
N ALA A 5 15.40 19.94 -6.17
CA ALA A 5 16.03 19.65 -4.90
C ALA A 5 15.57 18.31 -4.28
N ILE A 6 14.31 17.90 -4.49
CA ILE A 6 13.82 16.57 -4.13
C ILE A 6 14.51 15.50 -4.97
N ARG A 7 14.49 15.62 -6.30
CA ARG A 7 15.05 14.63 -7.23
C ARG A 7 16.54 14.41 -7.03
N SER A 8 17.29 15.47 -6.66
CA SER A 8 18.73 15.38 -6.37
C SER A 8 19.08 14.44 -5.20
N ARG A 9 18.10 14.03 -4.40
CA ARG A 9 18.26 13.05 -3.30
C ARG A 9 18.15 11.60 -3.75
N PHE A 10 17.85 11.36 -5.03
CA PHE A 10 17.65 10.05 -5.62
C PHE A 10 18.62 9.84 -6.78
N SER A 11 19.66 9.04 -6.59
CA SER A 11 20.56 8.67 -7.68
C SER A 11 19.82 7.97 -8.83
N ALA A 12 18.78 7.20 -8.52
CA ALA A 12 17.96 6.52 -9.53
C ALA A 12 17.19 7.47 -10.46
N LEU A 13 16.92 8.72 -10.03
CA LEU A 13 16.21 9.73 -10.83
C LEU A 13 17.15 10.60 -11.68
N GLN A 14 18.45 10.30 -11.72
CA GLN A 14 19.43 11.03 -12.54
C GLN A 14 19.56 10.44 -13.96
N VAL A 15 18.54 9.73 -14.42
CA VAL A 15 18.42 9.12 -15.75
C VAL A 15 17.28 9.78 -16.55
N PRO A 16 17.23 9.62 -17.89
CA PRO A 16 16.14 10.19 -18.70
C PRO A 16 14.74 9.63 -18.40
N THR A 17 14.66 8.47 -17.73
CA THR A 17 13.41 7.74 -17.50
C THR A 17 12.45 8.51 -16.62
N ALA A 18 11.21 8.69 -17.09
CA ALA A 18 10.10 9.16 -16.28
C ALA A 18 9.43 7.95 -15.60
N PHE A 19 9.53 7.88 -14.30
CA PHE A 19 9.02 6.77 -13.50
C PHE A 19 7.56 7.03 -13.08
N PHE A 20 6.62 6.44 -13.82
CA PHE A 20 5.21 6.36 -13.46
C PHE A 20 4.83 4.98 -12.92
N ASP A 21 5.82 4.20 -12.53
CA ASP A 21 5.70 2.84 -11.99
C ASP A 21 5.48 2.80 -10.47
N GLY A 22 5.43 3.96 -9.80
CA GLY A 22 5.30 4.13 -8.35
C GLY A 22 4.26 3.23 -7.66
N PRO A 23 3.08 2.96 -8.23
CA PRO A 23 2.14 2.00 -7.67
C PRO A 23 2.68 0.57 -7.55
N GLY A 24 3.70 0.21 -8.33
CA GLY A 24 4.46 -1.04 -8.22
C GLY A 24 5.54 -1.00 -7.13
N GLY A 25 6.07 0.18 -6.83
CA GLY A 25 7.14 0.48 -5.87
C GLY A 25 7.82 1.78 -6.24
N THR A 26 8.10 2.64 -5.27
CA THR A 26 8.75 3.94 -5.51
C THR A 26 10.25 3.81 -5.63
N GLN A 27 10.91 4.79 -6.25
CA GLN A 27 12.36 4.94 -6.15
C GLN A 27 12.74 5.29 -4.70
N VAL A 28 13.98 5.00 -4.33
CA VAL A 28 14.48 5.07 -2.94
C VAL A 28 15.50 6.21 -2.81
N PRO A 29 15.39 7.10 -1.82
CA PRO A 29 16.37 8.15 -1.58
C PRO A 29 17.75 7.55 -1.20
N ASP A 30 18.83 8.22 -1.59
CA ASP A 30 20.20 7.79 -1.31
C ASP A 30 20.45 7.62 0.21
N SER A 31 19.83 8.46 1.05
CA SER A 31 19.91 8.34 2.51
C SER A 31 19.39 7.02 3.06
N VAL A 32 18.38 6.42 2.40
CA VAL A 32 17.84 5.10 2.76
C VAL A 32 18.83 4.00 2.35
N ILE A 33 19.40 4.11 1.14
CA ILE A 33 20.41 3.16 0.64
C ILE A 33 21.64 3.18 1.55
N ASP A 34 22.12 4.37 1.88
CA ASP A 34 23.29 4.57 2.76
C ASP A 34 23.05 4.02 4.16
N ALA A 35 21.85 4.18 4.72
CA ALA A 35 21.52 3.63 6.04
C ALA A 35 21.55 2.10 6.05
N ILE A 36 20.99 1.45 5.02
CA ILE A 36 21.02 0.00 4.86
C ILE A 36 22.47 -0.49 4.74
N ALA A 37 23.24 0.11 3.84
CA ALA A 37 24.64 -0.26 3.61
C ALA A 37 25.52 0.03 4.85
N GLY A 38 25.27 1.16 5.52
CA GLY A 38 25.98 1.56 6.75
C GLY A 38 25.75 0.56 7.88
N TYR A 39 24.49 0.16 8.13
CA TYR A 39 24.20 -0.85 9.14
C TYR A 39 24.99 -2.17 8.89
N LEU A 40 24.92 -2.69 7.67
CA LEU A 40 25.62 -3.93 7.31
C LEU A 40 27.12 -3.84 7.44
N ARG A 41 27.70 -2.66 7.17
CA ARG A 41 29.14 -2.42 7.24
C ARG A 41 29.64 -2.24 8.67
N ASP A 42 28.90 -1.49 9.50
CA ASP A 42 29.45 -0.90 10.72
C ASP A 42 28.89 -1.51 12.00
N SER A 43 27.66 -2.06 11.99
CA SER A 43 26.96 -2.49 13.22
C SER A 43 26.14 -3.77 13.08
N ASN A 44 26.36 -4.55 12.03
CA ASN A 44 25.61 -5.79 11.82
C ASN A 44 25.78 -6.79 12.97
N ALA A 45 24.72 -7.02 13.74
CA ALA A 45 24.64 -8.00 14.81
C ALA A 45 23.20 -8.35 15.16
N ASN A 46 22.99 -9.52 15.79
CA ASN A 46 21.70 -9.86 16.40
C ASN A 46 21.50 -9.14 17.73
N LEU A 47 20.27 -9.15 18.24
CA LEU A 47 19.83 -8.45 19.46
C LEU A 47 20.27 -9.15 20.75
N GLY A 48 20.30 -8.40 21.86
CA GLY A 48 20.46 -8.90 23.23
C GLY A 48 21.86 -9.27 23.63
N GLY A 49 22.90 -9.02 22.80
CA GLY A 49 24.29 -9.31 23.13
C GLY A 49 24.94 -8.19 23.96
N ALA A 50 25.89 -8.56 24.80
CA ALA A 50 26.60 -7.64 25.69
C ALA A 50 27.74 -6.84 25.02
N PHE A 51 27.78 -6.78 23.68
CA PHE A 51 28.82 -6.10 22.90
C PHE A 51 28.25 -4.95 22.04
N GLY A 52 29.15 -4.08 21.56
CA GLY A 52 28.78 -2.79 20.95
C GLY A 52 27.78 -2.89 19.80
N ASN A 53 28.06 -3.77 18.83
CA ASN A 53 27.19 -3.90 17.63
C ASN A 53 25.79 -4.42 17.99
N SER A 54 25.68 -5.37 18.95
CA SER A 54 24.38 -5.86 19.38
C SER A 54 23.57 -4.78 20.10
N ARG A 55 24.21 -3.96 20.95
CA ARG A 55 23.53 -2.79 21.55
C ARG A 55 23.12 -1.75 20.52
N ALA A 56 23.88 -1.59 19.43
CA ALA A 56 23.49 -0.71 18.32
C ALA A 56 22.26 -1.26 17.60
N SER A 57 22.17 -2.58 17.40
CA SER A 57 20.97 -3.23 16.82
C SER A 57 19.75 -3.09 17.74
N ASP A 58 19.92 -3.26 19.08
CA ASP A 58 18.83 -3.02 20.03
C ASP A 58 18.30 -1.57 19.94
N ALA A 59 19.21 -0.60 19.87
CA ALA A 59 18.85 0.82 19.74
C ALA A 59 18.14 1.10 18.40
N LEU A 60 18.61 0.50 17.31
CA LEU A 60 17.98 0.65 15.98
C LEU A 60 16.55 0.09 15.96
N VAL A 61 16.33 -1.09 16.52
CA VAL A 61 14.98 -1.69 16.58
C VAL A 61 14.05 -0.82 17.42
N ALA A 62 14.51 -0.31 18.56
CA ALA A 62 13.74 0.63 19.39
C ALA A 62 13.41 1.92 18.60
N GLN A 63 14.38 2.49 17.88
CA GLN A 63 14.15 3.67 17.03
C GLN A 63 13.14 3.37 15.91
N ALA A 64 13.24 2.22 15.24
CA ALA A 64 12.30 1.84 14.18
C ALA A 64 10.86 1.72 14.71
N ARG A 65 10.67 1.21 15.94
CA ARG A 65 9.33 1.17 16.57
C ARG A 65 8.79 2.56 16.87
N LEU A 66 9.62 3.45 17.41
CA LEU A 66 9.24 4.86 17.63
C LEU A 66 8.88 5.55 16.30
N THR A 67 9.64 5.28 15.25
CA THR A 67 9.38 5.82 13.90
C THR A 67 8.07 5.26 13.32
N ALA A 68 7.81 3.96 13.48
CA ALA A 68 6.55 3.34 13.05
C ALA A 68 5.35 3.90 13.82
N ALA A 69 5.49 4.09 15.12
CA ALA A 69 4.48 4.69 15.98
C ALA A 69 4.14 6.13 15.56
N ALA A 70 5.16 6.93 15.25
CA ALA A 70 4.98 8.29 14.74
C ALA A 70 4.30 8.30 13.36
N PHE A 71 4.71 7.41 12.46
CA PHE A 71 4.15 7.29 11.10
C PHE A 71 2.68 6.85 11.10
N LEU A 72 2.30 5.92 11.97
CA LEU A 72 0.93 5.38 12.08
C LEU A 72 0.08 6.07 13.15
N ARG A 73 0.68 6.91 14.01
CA ARG A 73 0.08 7.55 15.18
C ARG A 73 -0.50 6.54 16.16
N CYS A 74 0.33 5.59 16.58
CA CYS A 74 0.03 4.57 17.58
C CYS A 74 1.14 4.50 18.65
N GLU A 75 1.02 3.56 19.59
CA GLU A 75 2.11 3.28 20.52
C GLU A 75 3.17 2.36 19.86
N PRO A 76 4.44 2.45 20.26
CA PRO A 76 5.53 1.66 19.65
C PRO A 76 5.32 0.15 19.70
N ASP A 77 4.67 -0.36 20.75
CA ASP A 77 4.40 -1.79 20.95
C ASP A 77 3.21 -2.31 20.14
N ASP A 78 2.46 -1.42 19.46
CA ASP A 78 1.33 -1.76 18.61
C ASP A 78 1.74 -1.86 17.13
N ALA A 79 2.99 -1.50 16.81
CA ALA A 79 3.56 -1.58 15.47
C ALA A 79 4.49 -2.80 15.33
N PHE A 80 4.30 -3.58 14.27
CA PHE A 80 4.99 -4.85 14.04
C PHE A 80 5.59 -4.89 12.65
N PHE A 81 6.78 -5.48 12.53
CA PHE A 81 7.49 -5.61 11.27
C PHE A 81 7.44 -7.04 10.71
N GLY A 82 7.52 -7.15 9.39
CA GLY A 82 7.61 -8.42 8.68
C GLY A 82 8.25 -8.27 7.31
N ALA A 83 8.29 -9.35 6.52
CA ALA A 83 8.94 -9.34 5.22
C ALA A 83 8.24 -8.41 4.21
N ASN A 84 6.92 -8.36 4.23
CA ASN A 84 6.05 -7.50 3.43
C ASN A 84 4.62 -7.55 3.98
N MET A 85 3.75 -6.66 3.49
CA MET A 85 2.33 -6.64 3.87
C MET A 85 1.65 -8.01 3.66
N THR A 86 1.80 -8.63 2.51
CA THR A 86 1.11 -9.87 2.15
C THR A 86 1.49 -11.01 3.11
N THR A 87 2.77 -11.16 3.44
CA THR A 87 3.24 -12.15 4.42
C THR A 87 2.68 -11.88 5.82
N LEU A 88 2.64 -10.61 6.25
CA LEU A 88 2.02 -10.23 7.52
C LEU A 88 0.52 -10.54 7.50
N ASN A 89 -0.17 -10.24 6.40
CA ASN A 89 -1.61 -10.50 6.27
C ASN A 89 -1.93 -12.01 6.34
N PHE A 90 -1.15 -12.86 5.67
CA PHE A 90 -1.28 -14.32 5.82
C PHE A 90 -1.02 -14.80 7.26
N ALA A 91 -0.07 -14.21 7.98
CA ALA A 91 0.20 -14.57 9.37
C ALA A 91 -0.92 -14.10 10.32
N LEU A 92 -1.41 -12.87 10.14
CA LEU A 92 -2.45 -12.27 10.96
C LEU A 92 -3.82 -12.89 10.69
N SER A 93 -4.19 -13.16 9.42
CA SER A 93 -5.45 -13.85 9.07
C SER A 93 -5.52 -15.24 9.70
N ARG A 94 -4.43 -16.01 9.71
CA ARG A 94 -4.34 -17.30 10.42
C ARG A 94 -4.43 -17.13 11.93
N THR A 95 -3.91 -16.03 12.46
CA THR A 95 -3.97 -15.74 13.91
C THR A 95 -5.42 -15.48 14.33
N VAL A 96 -6.14 -14.58 13.65
CA VAL A 96 -7.56 -14.34 13.92
C VAL A 96 -8.40 -15.58 13.59
N GLY A 97 -8.03 -16.32 12.56
CA GLY A 97 -8.67 -17.57 12.16
C GLY A 97 -8.79 -18.61 13.27
N ARG A 98 -7.91 -18.56 14.30
CA ARG A 98 -8.05 -19.42 15.49
C ARG A 98 -9.31 -19.14 16.32
N THR A 99 -9.88 -17.97 16.18
CA THR A 99 -11.10 -17.53 16.90
C THR A 99 -12.36 -17.75 16.06
N LEU A 100 -12.22 -18.00 14.75
CA LEU A 100 -13.31 -18.17 13.81
C LEU A 100 -13.76 -19.64 13.74
N VAL A 101 -15.04 -19.85 13.47
CA VAL A 101 -15.69 -21.15 13.33
C VAL A 101 -16.35 -21.29 11.96
N GLU A 102 -16.67 -22.53 11.56
CA GLU A 102 -17.40 -22.83 10.32
C GLU A 102 -18.69 -22.00 10.22
N GLY A 103 -18.93 -21.39 9.06
CA GLY A 103 -20.05 -20.52 8.78
C GLY A 103 -19.87 -19.06 9.21
N ASP A 104 -18.77 -18.68 9.86
CA ASP A 104 -18.41 -17.26 10.00
C ASP A 104 -18.13 -16.65 8.63
N GLU A 105 -18.30 -15.31 8.52
CA GLU A 105 -18.24 -14.59 7.27
C GLU A 105 -17.15 -13.51 7.30
N ILE A 106 -16.56 -13.26 6.14
CA ILE A 106 -15.57 -12.21 5.89
C ILE A 106 -16.06 -11.40 4.71
N VAL A 107 -15.95 -10.09 4.77
CA VAL A 107 -16.28 -9.20 3.65
C VAL A 107 -15.00 -8.51 3.19
N CYS A 108 -14.68 -8.61 1.90
CA CYS A 108 -13.62 -7.87 1.20
C CYS A 108 -14.27 -6.88 0.23
N THR A 109 -13.47 -6.04 -0.44
CA THR A 109 -13.97 -5.13 -1.48
C THR A 109 -13.32 -5.41 -2.84
N LYS A 110 -14.02 -5.08 -3.94
CA LYS A 110 -13.42 -5.17 -5.29
C LYS A 110 -12.30 -4.16 -5.53
N LEU A 111 -12.11 -3.18 -4.66
CA LEU A 111 -11.00 -2.23 -4.76
C LEU A 111 -9.68 -2.78 -4.23
N ASP A 112 -9.73 -3.91 -3.49
CA ASP A 112 -8.57 -4.46 -2.82
C ASP A 112 -7.54 -5.09 -3.77
N HIS A 113 -6.28 -4.96 -3.39
CA HIS A 113 -5.21 -5.80 -3.91
C HIS A 113 -5.40 -7.24 -3.41
N ASP A 114 -5.11 -8.23 -4.24
CA ASP A 114 -5.28 -9.65 -3.91
C ASP A 114 -4.52 -10.09 -2.64
N GLY A 115 -3.46 -9.39 -2.28
CA GLY A 115 -2.78 -9.55 -0.98
C GLY A 115 -3.64 -9.24 0.25
N ASN A 116 -4.79 -8.55 0.06
CA ASN A 116 -5.79 -8.32 1.10
C ASN A 116 -7.07 -9.18 0.91
N ILE A 117 -7.14 -10.01 -0.13
CA ILE A 117 -8.26 -10.93 -0.41
C ILE A 117 -7.83 -12.39 -0.25
N SER A 118 -6.77 -12.83 -0.95
CA SER A 118 -6.30 -14.21 -0.92
C SER A 118 -6.07 -14.80 0.46
N PRO A 119 -5.50 -14.07 1.47
CA PRO A 119 -5.36 -14.63 2.81
C PRO A 119 -6.69 -15.06 3.45
N TRP A 120 -7.78 -14.39 3.08
CA TRP A 120 -9.13 -14.70 3.57
C TRP A 120 -9.77 -15.84 2.78
N LEU A 121 -9.55 -15.91 1.46
CA LEU A 121 -10.01 -17.04 0.63
C LEU A 121 -9.37 -18.35 1.08
N GLU A 122 -8.05 -18.34 1.32
CA GLU A 122 -7.33 -19.53 1.82
C GLU A 122 -7.79 -19.92 3.23
N LEU A 123 -7.97 -18.94 4.12
CA LEU A 123 -8.51 -19.20 5.45
C LEU A 123 -9.93 -19.76 5.39
N ALA A 124 -10.76 -19.23 4.49
CA ALA A 124 -12.14 -19.71 4.29
C ALA A 124 -12.16 -21.15 3.79
N HIS A 125 -11.29 -21.49 2.84
CA HIS A 125 -11.12 -22.87 2.37
C HIS A 125 -10.73 -23.82 3.51
N ASP A 126 -9.75 -23.40 4.34
CA ASP A 126 -9.25 -24.23 5.45
C ASP A 126 -10.29 -24.45 6.56
N LYS A 127 -11.22 -23.51 6.76
CA LYS A 127 -12.09 -23.47 7.94
C LYS A 127 -13.60 -23.52 7.65
N GLY A 128 -14.02 -23.57 6.40
CA GLY A 128 -15.45 -23.55 6.02
C GLY A 128 -16.10 -22.20 6.30
N LEU A 129 -15.35 -21.08 6.09
CA LEU A 129 -15.89 -19.72 6.19
C LEU A 129 -16.48 -19.30 4.84
N THR A 130 -17.22 -18.18 4.84
CA THR A 130 -17.71 -17.56 3.61
C THR A 130 -17.02 -16.20 3.39
N VAL A 131 -16.52 -15.97 2.20
CA VAL A 131 -15.97 -14.65 1.80
C VAL A 131 -16.95 -13.98 0.84
N HIS A 132 -17.41 -12.80 1.19
CA HIS A 132 -18.20 -11.92 0.33
C HIS A 132 -17.30 -10.81 -0.19
N ILE A 133 -17.54 -10.35 -1.45
CA ILE A 133 -16.77 -9.25 -2.04
C ILE A 133 -17.75 -8.14 -2.41
N ALA A 134 -17.63 -6.99 -1.76
CA ALA A 134 -18.47 -5.81 -2.00
C ALA A 134 -18.13 -5.19 -3.37
N ASP A 135 -19.16 -4.83 -4.12
CA ASP A 135 -19.05 -4.31 -5.48
C ASP A 135 -18.61 -2.83 -5.50
N VAL A 136 -18.34 -2.35 -6.69
CA VAL A 136 -18.05 -0.95 -7.01
C VAL A 136 -19.00 -0.45 -8.07
N HIS A 137 -19.29 0.84 -8.07
CA HIS A 137 -20.00 1.52 -9.14
C HIS A 137 -19.16 1.57 -10.43
N ASP A 138 -19.76 1.99 -11.55
CA ASP A 138 -19.06 2.07 -12.85
C ASP A 138 -17.91 3.08 -12.85
N ASP A 139 -17.95 4.08 -11.97
CA ASP A 139 -16.85 5.04 -11.74
C ASP A 139 -15.78 4.54 -10.76
N THR A 140 -15.89 3.28 -10.34
CA THR A 140 -15.03 2.60 -9.37
C THR A 140 -15.11 3.11 -7.93
N THR A 141 -16.10 3.93 -7.56
CA THR A 141 -16.38 4.20 -6.15
C THR A 141 -16.96 2.95 -5.49
N LEU A 142 -16.63 2.73 -4.20
CA LEU A 142 -17.16 1.58 -3.45
C LEU A 142 -18.69 1.70 -3.31
N ASP A 143 -19.40 0.62 -3.62
CA ASP A 143 -20.83 0.53 -3.34
C ASP A 143 -21.06 0.19 -1.87
N TYR A 144 -21.33 1.23 -1.08
CA TYR A 144 -21.55 1.09 0.37
C TYR A 144 -22.89 0.42 0.70
N GLU A 145 -23.89 0.48 -0.18
CA GLU A 145 -25.16 -0.21 0.01
C GLU A 145 -24.96 -1.72 -0.19
N ASP A 146 -24.19 -2.09 -1.19
CA ASP A 146 -23.82 -3.47 -1.42
C ASP A 146 -22.94 -4.02 -0.29
N LEU A 147 -21.95 -3.23 0.18
CA LEU A 147 -21.14 -3.58 1.36
C LEU A 147 -22.03 -3.86 2.58
N GLU A 148 -22.93 -2.94 2.91
CA GLU A 148 -23.84 -3.06 4.06
C GLU A 148 -24.75 -4.29 3.93
N SER A 149 -25.24 -4.58 2.71
CA SER A 149 -26.09 -5.74 2.43
C SER A 149 -25.41 -7.09 2.67
N LYS A 150 -24.08 -7.13 2.65
CA LYS A 150 -23.24 -8.32 2.88
C LYS A 150 -22.84 -8.52 4.35
N LEU A 151 -23.18 -7.56 5.22
CA LEU A 151 -22.89 -7.68 6.64
C LEU A 151 -24.00 -8.45 7.37
N SER A 152 -23.60 -9.30 8.30
CA SER A 152 -24.50 -10.08 9.16
C SER A 152 -23.89 -10.23 10.56
N ASP A 153 -24.62 -10.85 11.49
CA ASP A 153 -24.11 -11.23 12.82
C ASP A 153 -23.00 -12.30 12.78
N ARG A 154 -22.82 -12.96 11.63
CA ARG A 154 -21.72 -13.89 11.35
C ARG A 154 -20.49 -13.21 10.76
N THR A 155 -20.57 -11.97 10.32
CA THR A 155 -19.42 -11.24 9.81
C THR A 155 -18.43 -11.00 10.95
N LYS A 156 -17.17 -11.38 10.73
CA LYS A 156 -16.08 -11.28 11.73
C LYS A 156 -14.97 -10.34 11.30
N VAL A 157 -14.80 -10.14 10.00
CA VAL A 157 -13.80 -9.23 9.44
C VAL A 157 -14.39 -8.52 8.23
N VAL A 158 -14.14 -7.21 8.14
CA VAL A 158 -14.30 -6.41 6.92
C VAL A 158 -12.90 -5.96 6.51
N ALA A 159 -12.38 -6.54 5.43
CA ALA A 159 -11.07 -6.22 4.86
C ALA A 159 -11.24 -5.25 3.69
N PHE A 160 -10.52 -4.14 3.72
CA PHE A 160 -10.66 -3.07 2.73
C PHE A 160 -9.38 -2.27 2.53
N THR A 161 -9.21 -1.71 1.33
CA THR A 161 -8.08 -0.81 1.04
C THR A 161 -8.44 0.66 1.31
N LEU A 162 -7.45 1.47 1.69
CA LEU A 162 -7.58 2.93 1.80
C LEU A 162 -7.62 3.59 0.41
N ALA A 163 -6.88 3.01 -0.55
CA ALA A 163 -6.84 3.47 -1.93
C ALA A 163 -6.55 2.29 -2.86
N SER A 164 -7.31 2.17 -3.95
CA SER A 164 -7.09 1.12 -4.94
C SER A 164 -5.76 1.27 -5.65
N ASN A 165 -4.97 0.21 -5.66
CA ASN A 165 -3.70 0.16 -6.37
C ASN A 165 -3.82 0.12 -7.90
N ALA A 166 -5.03 -0.09 -8.43
CA ALA A 166 -5.30 -0.06 -9.86
C ALA A 166 -5.81 1.30 -10.33
N VAL A 167 -6.92 1.77 -9.77
CA VAL A 167 -7.67 2.94 -10.26
C VAL A 167 -7.49 4.19 -9.40
N GLY A 168 -6.80 4.08 -8.27
CA GLY A 168 -6.51 5.20 -7.39
C GLY A 168 -7.66 5.66 -6.50
N THR A 169 -8.88 5.15 -6.68
CA THR A 169 -10.06 5.50 -5.89
C THR A 169 -9.82 5.25 -4.41
N THR A 170 -10.12 6.25 -3.56
CA THR A 170 -10.05 6.14 -2.11
C THR A 170 -11.39 5.71 -1.51
N THR A 171 -11.35 5.05 -0.35
CA THR A 171 -12.53 4.64 0.41
C THR A 171 -12.83 5.61 1.55
N ASP A 172 -14.08 5.72 1.95
CA ASP A 172 -14.47 6.35 3.20
C ASP A 172 -14.23 5.36 4.36
N VAL A 173 -13.00 5.38 4.87
CA VAL A 173 -12.53 4.46 5.91
C VAL A 173 -13.42 4.51 7.15
N LYS A 174 -13.82 5.72 7.60
CA LYS A 174 -14.63 5.88 8.81
C LYS A 174 -16.00 5.22 8.65
N ARG A 175 -16.63 5.40 7.50
CA ARG A 175 -17.90 4.73 7.18
C ARG A 175 -17.77 3.21 7.17
N ILE A 176 -16.69 2.66 6.59
CA ILE A 176 -16.46 1.21 6.59
C ILE A 176 -16.23 0.69 8.01
N VAL A 177 -15.45 1.42 8.82
CA VAL A 177 -15.21 1.08 10.23
C VAL A 177 -16.49 1.08 11.04
N GLU A 178 -17.36 2.10 10.87
CA GLU A 178 -18.67 2.17 11.52
C GLU A 178 -19.56 0.98 11.15
N LEU A 179 -19.63 0.61 9.86
CA LEU A 179 -20.37 -0.55 9.37
C LEU A 179 -19.82 -1.86 9.94
N ALA A 180 -18.49 -2.06 9.89
CA ALA A 180 -17.84 -3.25 10.43
C ALA A 180 -18.10 -3.41 11.93
N HIS A 181 -17.88 -2.37 12.71
CA HIS A 181 -18.11 -2.40 14.16
C HIS A 181 -19.59 -2.54 14.50
N GLY A 182 -20.50 -1.95 13.71
CA GLY A 182 -21.95 -2.13 13.85
C GLY A 182 -22.38 -3.59 13.69
N ALA A 183 -21.71 -4.36 12.85
CA ALA A 183 -21.91 -5.81 12.69
C ALA A 183 -21.12 -6.66 13.71
N GLY A 184 -20.30 -6.04 14.58
CA GLY A 184 -19.43 -6.74 15.52
C GLY A 184 -18.17 -7.35 14.86
N ALA A 185 -17.83 -6.89 13.65
CA ALA A 185 -16.68 -7.34 12.88
C ALA A 185 -15.46 -6.46 13.11
N LEU A 186 -14.27 -7.00 12.85
CA LEU A 186 -13.01 -6.25 12.84
C LEU A 186 -12.88 -5.44 11.54
N ALA A 187 -12.43 -4.21 11.65
CA ALA A 187 -12.05 -3.33 10.54
C ALA A 187 -10.57 -3.56 10.18
N TRP A 188 -10.30 -4.15 8.99
CA TRP A 188 -9.00 -4.61 8.56
C TRP A 188 -8.54 -3.86 7.32
N ALA A 189 -7.60 -2.93 7.50
CA ALA A 189 -7.26 -1.93 6.50
C ALA A 189 -5.93 -2.24 5.77
N ASP A 190 -5.94 -2.15 4.45
CA ASP A 190 -4.74 -2.11 3.60
C ASP A 190 -4.41 -0.66 3.23
N ALA A 191 -3.31 -0.14 3.77
CA ALA A 191 -2.80 1.19 3.48
C ALA A 191 -1.56 1.18 2.57
N VAL A 192 -1.25 0.04 1.92
CA VAL A 192 -0.04 -0.11 1.09
C VAL A 192 0.01 0.93 -0.01
N HIS A 193 -1.07 1.06 -0.78
CA HIS A 193 -1.11 1.99 -1.89
C HIS A 193 -1.32 3.45 -1.45
N TYR A 194 -2.01 3.67 -0.34
CA TYR A 194 -2.22 5.00 0.23
C TYR A 194 -0.95 5.59 0.87
N GLY A 195 -0.05 4.74 1.37
CA GLY A 195 1.13 5.10 2.18
C GLY A 195 2.01 6.24 1.66
N PRO A 196 2.29 6.39 0.34
CA PRO A 196 3.08 7.51 -0.19
C PRO A 196 2.28 8.82 -0.36
N HIS A 197 0.94 8.78 -0.29
CA HIS A 197 0.05 9.86 -0.71
C HIS A 197 -0.52 10.69 0.43
N GLY A 198 -0.45 10.21 1.68
CA GLY A 198 -0.99 10.95 2.80
C GLY A 198 -0.65 10.36 4.17
N PRO A 199 -0.89 11.13 5.24
CA PRO A 199 -0.67 10.67 6.60
C PRO A 199 -1.66 9.57 6.97
N ILE A 200 -1.21 8.64 7.81
CA ILE A 200 -2.03 7.56 8.38
C ILE A 200 -2.16 7.82 9.88
N ASP A 201 -3.39 7.84 10.37
CA ASP A 201 -3.72 8.00 11.78
C ASP A 201 -4.67 6.87 12.19
N VAL A 202 -4.13 5.78 12.71
CA VAL A 202 -4.92 4.59 13.05
C VAL A 202 -5.92 4.85 14.18
N ALA A 203 -5.63 5.81 15.06
CA ALA A 203 -6.52 6.19 16.15
C ALA A 203 -7.73 6.97 15.61
N ASP A 204 -7.51 7.94 14.70
CA ASP A 204 -8.60 8.71 14.07
C ASP A 204 -9.41 7.85 13.09
N LEU A 205 -8.78 6.93 12.38
CA LEU A 205 -9.44 5.99 11.47
C LEU A 205 -10.29 4.95 12.23
N GLY A 206 -9.89 4.58 13.44
CA GLY A 206 -10.61 3.61 14.27
C GLY A 206 -10.44 2.14 13.83
N VAL A 207 -9.49 1.84 12.97
CA VAL A 207 -9.24 0.49 12.47
C VAL A 207 -8.72 -0.45 13.55
N ASP A 208 -8.98 -1.75 13.40
CA ASP A 208 -8.49 -2.79 14.30
C ASP A 208 -7.11 -3.32 13.89
N VAL A 209 -6.90 -3.44 12.59
CA VAL A 209 -5.63 -3.82 11.98
C VAL A 209 -5.39 -2.93 10.77
N LEU A 210 -4.16 -2.47 10.60
CA LEU A 210 -3.72 -1.77 9.39
C LEU A 210 -2.39 -2.33 8.92
N LEU A 211 -2.27 -2.50 7.62
CA LEU A 211 -1.10 -3.05 6.96
C LEU A 211 -0.54 -2.09 5.92
N CYS A 212 0.78 -1.96 5.86
CA CYS A 212 1.45 -1.24 4.78
C CYS A 212 2.83 -1.81 4.47
N SER A 213 3.48 -1.30 3.42
CA SER A 213 4.81 -1.75 2.98
C SER A 213 5.67 -0.56 2.59
N PRO A 214 6.80 -0.32 3.30
CA PRO A 214 7.69 0.83 3.07
C PRO A 214 8.19 1.02 1.64
N TYR A 215 8.36 -0.05 0.85
CA TYR A 215 8.80 0.08 -0.54
C TYR A 215 7.82 0.85 -1.46
N LYS A 216 6.59 1.10 -0.98
CA LYS A 216 5.63 1.97 -1.66
C LYS A 216 5.80 3.44 -1.28
N PHE A 217 6.41 3.72 -0.13
CA PHE A 217 6.65 5.07 0.36
C PHE A 217 8.16 5.32 0.61
N PHE A 218 8.95 5.15 -0.47
CA PHE A 218 10.36 5.52 -0.57
C PHE A 218 11.32 4.70 0.30
N GLY A 219 10.86 3.61 0.89
CA GLY A 219 11.61 2.74 1.79
C GLY A 219 12.00 1.38 1.18
N PRO A 220 12.56 0.48 1.99
CA PRO A 220 12.95 -0.85 1.56
C PRO A 220 11.76 -1.82 1.51
N HIS A 221 11.98 -3.01 0.92
CA HIS A 221 11.04 -4.12 0.96
C HIS A 221 10.90 -4.66 2.39
N LEU A 222 9.90 -4.17 3.08
CA LEU A 222 9.55 -4.50 4.46
C LEU A 222 8.02 -4.46 4.60
N GLY A 223 7.46 -5.17 5.57
CA GLY A 223 6.07 -5.06 5.99
C GLY A 223 5.97 -4.31 7.31
N LEU A 224 4.93 -3.52 7.47
CA LEU A 224 4.55 -2.84 8.70
C LEU A 224 3.08 -3.10 8.98
N ALA A 225 2.74 -3.50 10.20
CA ALA A 225 1.38 -3.72 10.67
C ALA A 225 1.12 -2.95 11.96
N TYR A 226 -0.07 -2.40 12.08
CA TYR A 226 -0.69 -2.01 13.35
C TYR A 226 -1.70 -3.08 13.73
N VAL A 227 -1.74 -3.44 15.00
CA VAL A 227 -2.78 -4.30 15.58
C VAL A 227 -3.25 -3.65 16.89
N ARG A 228 -4.57 -3.44 17.02
CA ARG A 228 -5.17 -2.84 18.22
C ARG A 228 -4.76 -3.62 19.48
N PRO A 229 -4.29 -2.97 20.56
CA PRO A 229 -3.75 -3.63 21.76
C PRO A 229 -4.64 -4.70 22.35
N SER A 230 -5.95 -4.43 22.44
CA SER A 230 -6.92 -5.38 22.98
C SER A 230 -7.05 -6.69 22.19
N LEU A 231 -6.62 -6.71 20.92
CA LEU A 231 -6.55 -7.92 20.11
C LEU A 231 -5.24 -8.66 20.36
N THR A 232 -4.14 -7.95 20.49
CA THR A 232 -2.82 -8.51 20.80
C THR A 232 -2.85 -9.30 22.11
N GLU A 233 -3.55 -8.81 23.12
CA GLU A 233 -3.71 -9.51 24.41
C GLU A 233 -4.50 -10.83 24.30
N ARG A 234 -5.40 -10.94 23.34
CA ARG A 234 -6.32 -12.09 23.20
C ARG A 234 -5.88 -13.10 22.17
N TRP A 235 -5.07 -12.69 21.17
CA TRP A 235 -4.72 -13.56 20.07
C TRP A 235 -3.49 -14.41 20.36
N ARG A 236 -3.60 -15.72 20.15
CA ARG A 236 -2.48 -16.64 20.17
C ARG A 236 -1.81 -16.67 18.81
N THR A 237 -0.62 -16.13 18.73
CA THR A 237 0.15 -15.98 17.49
C THR A 237 0.97 -17.21 17.11
N TYR A 238 1.49 -17.23 15.90
CA TYR A 238 2.42 -18.22 15.37
C TYR A 238 3.85 -17.66 15.52
N LYS A 239 4.47 -17.88 16.69
CA LYS A 239 5.81 -17.36 16.99
C LYS A 239 6.61 -18.34 17.83
N VAL A 240 7.95 -18.29 17.69
CA VAL A 240 8.88 -18.96 18.61
C VAL A 240 8.83 -18.33 20.01
N ARG A 241 9.16 -19.11 21.04
CA ARG A 241 9.19 -18.63 22.43
C ARG A 241 10.53 -17.97 22.79
N PRO A 242 10.58 -16.94 23.65
CA PRO A 242 9.48 -16.19 24.23
C PRO A 242 8.71 -15.35 23.19
N ALA A 243 7.49 -14.94 23.51
CA ALA A 243 6.57 -14.31 22.57
C ALA A 243 6.54 -12.78 22.64
N ASP A 244 7.68 -12.14 22.93
CA ASP A 244 7.80 -10.69 22.81
C ASP A 244 7.54 -10.27 21.35
N HIS A 245 6.80 -9.19 21.11
CA HIS A 245 6.36 -8.75 19.78
C HIS A 245 5.69 -9.88 18.97
N PRO A 246 4.46 -10.24 19.32
CA PRO A 246 3.85 -11.53 19.00
C PRO A 246 3.64 -11.80 17.49
N TYR A 247 3.67 -10.81 16.63
CA TYR A 247 3.47 -10.98 15.18
C TYR A 247 4.78 -11.05 14.38
N GLU A 248 5.92 -10.87 15.03
CA GLU A 248 7.26 -10.98 14.45
C GLU A 248 7.80 -12.40 14.66
N THR A 249 7.68 -13.24 13.66
CA THR A 249 7.90 -14.70 13.78
C THR A 249 9.34 -15.10 14.02
N GLY A 250 10.31 -14.30 13.58
CA GLY A 250 11.76 -14.59 13.68
C GLY A 250 12.58 -13.31 13.72
N THR A 251 13.90 -13.43 13.51
CA THR A 251 14.82 -12.30 13.46
C THR A 251 14.42 -11.33 12.36
N LEU A 252 14.32 -10.06 12.71
CA LEU A 252 14.01 -8.99 11.76
C LEU A 252 15.22 -8.69 10.86
N ALA A 253 14.96 -8.16 9.67
CA ALA A 253 15.98 -7.61 8.78
C ALA A 253 16.38 -6.21 9.29
N HIS A 254 17.32 -6.16 10.24
CA HIS A 254 17.69 -4.92 10.94
C HIS A 254 18.19 -3.85 9.98
N GLU A 255 18.93 -4.23 8.92
CA GLU A 255 19.37 -3.33 7.87
C GLU A 255 18.20 -2.62 7.17
N LEU A 256 17.08 -3.33 6.96
CA LEU A 256 15.88 -2.74 6.34
C LEU A 256 15.14 -1.82 7.33
N LEU A 257 15.23 -2.07 8.65
CA LEU A 257 14.73 -1.14 9.66
C LEU A 257 15.49 0.18 9.65
N ALA A 258 16.82 0.14 9.43
CA ALA A 258 17.62 1.35 9.25
C ALA A 258 17.14 2.17 8.03
N GLY A 259 16.87 1.48 6.92
CA GLY A 259 16.30 2.10 5.73
C GLY A 259 14.89 2.66 5.97
N PHE A 260 14.03 1.94 6.69
CA PHE A 260 12.68 2.41 7.02
C PHE A 260 12.70 3.71 7.84
N VAL A 261 13.56 3.80 8.85
CA VAL A 261 13.71 5.03 9.65
C VAL A 261 14.02 6.22 8.74
N LYS A 262 14.95 6.04 7.80
CA LYS A 262 15.33 7.12 6.85
C LYS A 262 14.25 7.44 5.82
N ALA A 263 13.43 6.48 5.43
CA ALA A 263 12.30 6.73 4.55
C ALA A 263 11.23 7.61 5.22
N VAL A 264 10.92 7.35 6.49
CA VAL A 264 9.97 8.19 7.24
C VAL A 264 10.56 9.57 7.50
N GLU A 265 11.83 9.68 7.93
CA GLU A 265 12.51 10.98 8.09
C GLU A 265 12.50 11.79 6.79
N TYR A 266 12.66 11.13 5.64
CA TYR A 266 12.59 11.78 4.33
C TYR A 266 11.17 12.31 4.04
N ILE A 267 10.12 11.55 4.32
CA ILE A 267 8.72 12.00 4.16
C ILE A 267 8.43 13.21 5.07
N GLU A 268 8.88 13.16 6.32
CA GLU A 268 8.72 14.26 7.27
C GLU A 268 9.45 15.54 6.80
N LEU A 269 10.62 15.38 6.20
CA LEU A 269 11.39 16.50 5.64
C LEU A 269 10.64 17.18 4.48
N VAL A 270 9.98 16.40 3.60
CA VAL A 270 9.20 16.93 2.47
C VAL A 270 7.89 17.51 2.95
N GLY A 271 7.21 16.83 3.86
CA GLY A 271 5.94 17.19 4.47
C GLY A 271 4.71 16.83 3.62
N TRP A 272 3.72 16.24 4.27
CA TRP A 272 2.51 15.74 3.62
C TRP A 272 1.73 16.77 2.82
N ASP A 273 1.66 18.02 3.28
CA ASP A 273 0.91 19.07 2.57
C ASP A 273 1.60 19.45 1.24
N ALA A 274 2.93 19.41 1.20
CA ALA A 274 3.69 19.67 -0.02
C ALA A 274 3.54 18.49 -1.00
N ILE A 275 3.60 17.26 -0.52
CA ILE A 275 3.40 16.03 -1.30
C ILE A 275 2.01 16.07 -1.95
N ARG A 276 0.95 16.13 -1.14
CA ARG A 276 -0.44 16.09 -1.61
C ARG A 276 -0.77 17.19 -2.62
N ARG A 277 -0.30 18.42 -2.37
CA ARG A 277 -0.55 19.53 -3.29
C ARG A 277 0.11 19.30 -4.62
N HIS A 278 1.35 18.89 -4.63
CA HIS A 278 2.10 18.63 -5.86
C HIS A 278 1.52 17.45 -6.65
N GLU A 279 1.22 16.36 -5.98
CA GLU A 279 0.59 15.18 -6.59
C GLU A 279 -0.80 15.50 -7.15
N HIS A 280 -1.58 16.32 -6.44
CA HIS A 280 -2.88 16.78 -6.93
C HIS A 280 -2.73 17.64 -8.20
N GLU A 281 -1.79 18.58 -8.23
CA GLU A 281 -1.52 19.43 -9.39
C GLU A 281 -1.10 18.60 -10.61
N LEU A 282 -0.21 17.62 -10.42
CA LEU A 282 0.24 16.75 -11.50
C LEU A 282 -0.86 15.77 -11.95
N GLY A 283 -1.62 15.21 -11.01
CA GLY A 283 -2.74 14.34 -11.31
C GLY A 283 -3.83 15.05 -12.08
N GLN A 284 -4.18 16.29 -11.71
CA GLN A 284 -5.14 17.11 -12.46
C GLN A 284 -4.61 17.42 -13.87
N ARG A 285 -3.31 17.76 -13.98
CA ARG A 285 -2.65 17.96 -15.29
C ARG A 285 -2.76 16.75 -16.20
N PHE A 286 -2.57 15.54 -15.64
CA PHE A 286 -2.73 14.29 -16.39
C PHE A 286 -4.17 14.12 -16.88
N LEU A 287 -5.16 14.33 -16.00
CA LEU A 287 -6.58 14.20 -16.33
C LEU A 287 -7.02 15.19 -17.41
N ASP A 288 -6.60 16.45 -17.29
CA ASP A 288 -6.95 17.51 -18.24
C ASP A 288 -6.31 17.31 -19.62
N GLY A 289 -5.11 16.72 -19.66
CA GLY A 289 -4.37 16.50 -20.90
C GLY A 289 -4.57 15.12 -21.53
N LEU A 290 -5.33 14.22 -20.90
CA LEU A 290 -5.51 12.85 -21.39
C LEU A 290 -6.22 12.87 -22.76
N PRO A 291 -5.65 12.25 -23.83
CA PRO A 291 -6.28 12.22 -25.14
C PRO A 291 -7.69 11.57 -25.09
N GLU A 292 -8.67 12.18 -25.72
CA GLU A 292 -10.09 11.76 -25.70
C GLU A 292 -10.31 10.28 -26.06
N ARG A 293 -9.44 9.72 -26.90
CA ARG A 293 -9.51 8.31 -27.34
C ARG A 293 -8.90 7.33 -26.36
N VAL A 294 -8.17 7.80 -25.33
CA VAL A 294 -7.68 6.95 -24.25
C VAL A 294 -8.81 6.74 -23.26
N GLU A 295 -9.14 5.49 -22.99
CA GLU A 295 -10.20 5.13 -22.04
C GLU A 295 -9.63 5.07 -20.63
N LEU A 296 -10.05 6.00 -19.77
CA LEU A 296 -9.70 6.06 -18.37
C LEU A 296 -10.71 5.29 -17.52
N TYR A 297 -10.22 4.44 -16.63
CA TYR A 297 -11.02 3.74 -15.62
C TYR A 297 -10.89 4.44 -14.26
N GLY A 298 -12.03 4.64 -13.60
CA GLY A 298 -12.11 5.36 -12.33
C GLY A 298 -12.48 6.82 -12.45
N LEU A 299 -12.36 7.55 -11.35
CA LEU A 299 -12.79 8.94 -11.24
C LEU A 299 -12.04 9.86 -12.23
N ARG A 300 -12.77 10.79 -12.85
CA ARG A 300 -12.22 11.79 -13.79
C ARG A 300 -11.85 13.11 -13.12
N SER A 301 -11.77 13.15 -11.81
CA SER A 301 -11.30 14.27 -11.02
C SER A 301 -10.30 13.77 -9.96
N MET A 302 -9.53 14.66 -9.38
CA MET A 302 -8.64 14.32 -8.26
C MET A 302 -9.38 14.23 -6.91
N GLU A 303 -10.66 14.57 -6.85
CA GLU A 303 -11.48 14.35 -5.67
C GLU A 303 -11.79 12.85 -5.51
N GLY A 304 -11.57 12.31 -4.31
CA GLY A 304 -11.83 10.89 -4.01
C GLY A 304 -10.80 9.91 -4.56
N ARG A 305 -9.60 10.38 -4.97
CA ARG A 305 -8.54 9.51 -5.47
C ARG A 305 -7.13 9.97 -5.11
N VAL A 306 -6.19 9.03 -5.16
CA VAL A 306 -4.76 9.29 -5.29
C VAL A 306 -4.34 9.29 -6.77
N PRO A 307 -3.20 9.88 -7.17
CA PRO A 307 -2.84 10.05 -8.57
C PRO A 307 -2.30 8.77 -9.23
N THR A 308 -3.14 7.74 -9.22
CA THR A 308 -2.93 6.45 -9.91
C THR A 308 -4.03 6.25 -10.93
N PHE A 309 -3.65 5.98 -12.18
CA PHE A 309 -4.52 5.98 -13.34
C PHE A 309 -4.40 4.67 -14.09
N ALA A 310 -5.53 3.94 -14.22
CA ALA A 310 -5.67 2.79 -15.11
C ALA A 310 -6.34 3.25 -16.40
N PHE A 311 -5.77 2.87 -17.54
CA PHE A 311 -6.33 3.26 -18.83
C PHE A 311 -6.00 2.23 -19.92
N THR A 312 -6.79 2.26 -21.01
CA THR A 312 -6.51 1.49 -22.22
C THR A 312 -6.46 2.40 -23.44
N VAL A 313 -5.73 1.97 -24.45
CA VAL A 313 -5.68 2.62 -25.79
C VAL A 313 -6.44 1.73 -26.77
N PRO A 314 -7.55 2.22 -27.39
CA PRO A 314 -8.40 1.41 -28.25
C PRO A 314 -7.63 0.70 -29.37
N GLY A 315 -7.87 -0.60 -29.51
CA GLY A 315 -7.24 -1.43 -30.53
C GLY A 315 -5.80 -1.83 -30.25
N ARG A 316 -5.25 -1.52 -29.07
CA ARG A 316 -3.91 -1.91 -28.66
C ARG A 316 -3.93 -2.71 -27.36
N PRO A 317 -3.25 -3.87 -27.29
CA PRO A 317 -3.03 -4.56 -26.04
C PRO A 317 -2.26 -3.70 -25.04
N SER A 318 -2.63 -3.75 -23.76
CA SER A 318 -2.00 -2.96 -22.67
C SER A 318 -0.48 -3.17 -22.59
N ARG A 319 -0.02 -4.41 -22.78
CA ARG A 319 1.40 -4.73 -22.86
C ARG A 319 2.11 -3.98 -24.01
N SER A 320 1.51 -3.93 -25.20
CA SER A 320 2.08 -3.23 -26.35
C SER A 320 2.17 -1.72 -26.13
N VAL A 321 1.19 -1.13 -25.43
CA VAL A 321 1.23 0.29 -25.04
C VAL A 321 2.39 0.53 -24.05
N ALA A 322 2.54 -0.30 -23.03
CA ALA A 322 3.63 -0.17 -22.07
C ALA A 322 5.02 -0.31 -22.74
N GLU A 323 5.18 -1.24 -23.69
CA GLU A 323 6.43 -1.40 -24.45
C GLU A 323 6.75 -0.16 -25.30
N ARG A 324 5.76 0.44 -25.95
CA ARG A 324 5.95 1.67 -26.73
C ARG A 324 6.28 2.89 -25.88
N LEU A 325 5.72 2.97 -24.67
CA LEU A 325 6.09 4.00 -23.70
C LEU A 325 7.52 3.79 -23.17
N ALA A 326 7.92 2.54 -22.91
CA ALA A 326 9.28 2.20 -22.48
C ALA A 326 10.34 2.55 -23.53
N GLU A 327 10.04 2.43 -24.86
CA GLU A 327 10.91 2.88 -25.95
C GLU A 327 11.16 4.41 -25.91
N GLN A 328 10.32 5.18 -25.21
CA GLN A 328 10.44 6.62 -24.99
C GLN A 328 10.92 6.97 -23.56
N ASP A 329 11.54 6.04 -22.86
CA ASP A 329 11.98 6.20 -21.47
C ASP A 329 10.84 6.58 -20.50
N ILE A 330 9.65 6.02 -20.69
CA ILE A 330 8.48 6.20 -19.80
C ILE A 330 8.13 4.85 -19.18
N ALA A 331 8.36 4.71 -17.88
CA ALA A 331 8.09 3.50 -17.12
C ALA A 331 6.64 3.50 -16.60
N VAL A 332 5.86 2.51 -17.01
CA VAL A 332 4.50 2.23 -16.55
C VAL A 332 4.33 0.73 -16.30
N TRP A 333 3.26 0.33 -15.63
CA TRP A 333 2.87 -1.08 -15.51
C TRP A 333 1.71 -1.41 -16.45
N ASP A 334 1.58 -2.70 -16.82
CA ASP A 334 0.46 -3.25 -17.57
C ASP A 334 -0.07 -4.54 -16.90
N GLY A 335 -1.32 -4.91 -17.18
CA GLY A 335 -1.97 -6.11 -16.64
C GLY A 335 -2.99 -5.84 -15.55
N ASN A 336 -3.14 -6.77 -14.60
CA ASN A 336 -4.12 -6.66 -13.50
C ASN A 336 -3.53 -6.17 -12.17
N TYR A 337 -2.21 -6.11 -12.02
CA TYR A 337 -1.47 -5.62 -10.83
C TYR A 337 -1.91 -6.28 -9.52
N TYR A 338 -2.41 -7.51 -9.55
CA TYR A 338 -3.08 -8.19 -8.44
C TYR A 338 -4.32 -7.45 -7.91
N ALA A 339 -4.95 -6.60 -8.71
CA ALA A 339 -6.25 -5.99 -8.45
C ALA A 339 -7.33 -6.76 -9.24
N VAL A 340 -7.37 -8.08 -9.05
CA VAL A 340 -8.14 -9.03 -9.84
C VAL A 340 -9.60 -8.63 -9.92
N GLU A 341 -10.21 -8.35 -8.77
CA GLU A 341 -11.64 -8.11 -8.65
C GLU A 341 -12.11 -6.85 -9.41
N VAL A 342 -11.37 -5.74 -9.33
CA VAL A 342 -11.74 -4.50 -10.03
C VAL A 342 -11.47 -4.62 -11.53
N ILE A 343 -10.40 -5.29 -11.93
CA ILE A 343 -10.10 -5.54 -13.37
C ILE A 343 -11.18 -6.41 -14.01
N ASP A 344 -11.62 -7.45 -13.31
CA ASP A 344 -12.73 -8.30 -13.77
C ASP A 344 -14.06 -7.53 -13.81
N ARG A 345 -14.34 -6.69 -12.79
CA ARG A 345 -15.54 -5.82 -12.76
C ARG A 345 -15.58 -4.83 -13.91
N LEU A 346 -14.43 -4.33 -14.34
CA LEU A 346 -14.27 -3.44 -15.47
C LEU A 346 -14.30 -4.17 -16.83
N GLY A 347 -14.35 -5.49 -16.84
CA GLY A 347 -14.40 -6.30 -18.06
C GLY A 347 -13.11 -6.31 -18.87
N LEU A 348 -11.96 -6.03 -18.24
CA LEU A 348 -10.67 -5.89 -18.92
C LEU A 348 -9.96 -7.23 -19.17
N GLY A 349 -10.44 -8.29 -18.54
CA GLY A 349 -9.95 -9.66 -18.78
C GLY A 349 -8.45 -9.81 -18.51
N ALA A 350 -7.83 -10.72 -19.27
CA ALA A 350 -6.41 -11.05 -19.10
C ALA A 350 -5.44 -9.95 -19.57
N ASP A 351 -5.88 -9.05 -20.44
CA ASP A 351 -5.05 -7.93 -20.94
C ASP A 351 -4.89 -6.83 -19.85
N GLY A 352 -5.89 -6.71 -18.98
CA GLY A 352 -5.92 -5.69 -17.93
C GLY A 352 -5.89 -4.27 -18.50
N ALA A 353 -5.13 -3.38 -17.88
CA ALA A 353 -4.96 -1.99 -18.30
C ALA A 353 -3.48 -1.57 -18.18
N VAL A 354 -3.13 -0.44 -18.79
CA VAL A 354 -1.89 0.29 -18.46
C VAL A 354 -2.15 1.07 -17.18
N ARG A 355 -1.17 1.06 -16.27
CA ARG A 355 -1.26 1.82 -15.02
C ARG A 355 -0.09 2.78 -14.90
N ALA A 356 -0.40 4.07 -14.82
CA ALA A 356 0.55 5.12 -14.47
C ALA A 356 0.23 5.69 -13.09
N GLY A 357 1.23 5.88 -12.25
CA GLY A 357 1.09 6.51 -10.95
C GLY A 357 2.09 7.63 -10.77
N ILE A 358 1.63 8.73 -10.22
CA ILE A 358 2.41 9.93 -9.95
C ILE A 358 2.73 9.96 -8.45
N VAL A 359 3.97 10.25 -8.11
CA VAL A 359 4.40 10.55 -6.76
C VAL A 359 5.16 11.88 -6.76
N HIS A 360 5.45 12.41 -5.58
CA HIS A 360 5.96 13.78 -5.44
C HIS A 360 7.31 14.06 -6.12
N TYR A 361 8.07 13.07 -6.54
CA TYR A 361 9.30 13.30 -7.32
C TYR A 361 9.06 13.45 -8.84
N ASN A 362 7.84 13.17 -9.33
CA ASN A 362 7.52 13.39 -10.72
C ASN A 362 7.42 14.89 -11.04
N THR A 363 7.65 15.24 -12.30
CA THR A 363 7.62 16.61 -12.81
C THR A 363 6.47 16.83 -13.78
N ALA A 364 6.06 18.09 -13.95
CA ALA A 364 5.07 18.45 -14.97
C ALA A 364 5.56 18.11 -16.40
N ALA A 365 6.87 18.27 -16.66
CA ALA A 365 7.45 17.90 -17.95
C ALA A 365 7.39 16.38 -18.22
N GLU A 366 7.54 15.53 -17.20
CA GLU A 366 7.34 14.09 -17.33
C GLU A 366 5.88 13.75 -17.64
N VAL A 367 4.93 14.40 -16.97
CA VAL A 367 3.49 14.22 -17.25
C VAL A 367 3.17 14.64 -18.70
N ASP A 368 3.68 15.78 -19.15
CA ASP A 368 3.49 16.24 -20.53
C ASP A 368 4.09 15.26 -21.55
N ARG A 369 5.25 14.67 -21.24
CA ARG A 369 5.88 13.65 -22.08
C ARG A 369 5.03 12.39 -22.19
N LEU A 370 4.47 11.92 -21.07
CA LEU A 370 3.53 10.78 -21.07
C LEU A 370 2.29 11.09 -21.91
N LEU A 371 1.68 12.26 -21.75
CA LEU A 371 0.50 12.68 -22.49
C LEU A 371 0.78 12.79 -24.00
N ALA A 372 1.93 13.35 -24.39
CA ALA A 372 2.34 13.43 -25.79
C ALA A 372 2.54 12.02 -26.38
N ALA A 373 3.22 11.13 -25.66
CA ALA A 373 3.42 9.74 -26.10
C ALA A 373 2.09 8.98 -26.26
N LEU A 374 1.13 9.19 -25.36
CA LEU A 374 -0.23 8.63 -25.50
C LEU A 374 -0.96 9.20 -26.71
N GLY A 375 -0.79 10.50 -27.02
CA GLY A 375 -1.35 11.15 -28.20
C GLY A 375 -0.83 10.54 -29.52
N GLU A 376 0.39 10.02 -29.56
CA GLU A 376 0.95 9.32 -30.75
C GLU A 376 0.38 7.89 -30.91
N LEU A 377 -0.22 7.33 -29.88
CA LEU A 377 -0.75 5.95 -29.87
C LEU A 377 -2.23 5.84 -30.25
N VAL A 378 -2.95 6.97 -30.33
CA VAL A 378 -4.40 7.01 -30.56
C VAL A 378 -4.84 7.42 -31.97
#